data_4098eb56c7eb1b13d87b833c9ec5e517
#
_entry.id   4098eb56c7eb1b13d87b833c9ec5e517
#
_cell.length_a   1.000
_cell.length_b   1.000
_cell.length_c   1.000
_cell.angle_alpha   90.00
_cell.angle_beta   90.00
_cell.angle_gamma   90.00
#
_symmetry.space_group_name_H-M   'P 1'
#
loop_
_entity.id
_entity.type
_entity.pdbx_description
1 polymer ?
#
loop_
_entity_poly.entity_id
_entity_poly.type
_entity_poly.pdbx_seq_one_letter_code
_entity_poly.pdbx_strand_id
1 'polypeptide(L)'
;MTDQPKRIVYVVPLYYGYGISYYPFFPDIVLIDWQLRLISFLSDLGYQVYTKQHPESPTMMDNFFFEEMGVIDIKGNFEEVIPEEDVVLFDFPLSTAFGSALRRGNPITLINFGFQQLMEEEERILKKRIEILPGSFNENKLPEVDWDQLEKSIQACYGLKDPKYTKEVLGEK
;
A
#
# COMPACT_ATOMS: atom_id res chain seq x y z
N MET A 1 16.43 23.73 7.60
CA MET A 1 15.78 22.75 6.72
C MET A 1 14.48 22.42 7.42
N THR A 2 13.37 22.85 6.88
CA THR A 2 12.03 22.57 7.44
C THR A 2 11.76 21.09 7.19
N ASP A 3 11.86 20.31 8.26
CA ASP A 3 11.48 18.89 8.27
C ASP A 3 9.95 18.81 8.11
N GLN A 4 9.51 18.89 6.85
CA GLN A 4 8.11 18.54 6.60
C GLN A 4 7.97 17.04 6.80
N PRO A 5 6.91 16.58 7.50
CA PRO A 5 6.68 15.16 7.68
C PRO A 5 6.62 14.49 6.30
N LYS A 6 7.36 13.42 6.13
CA LYS A 6 7.35 12.65 4.90
C LYS A 6 5.95 12.11 4.65
N ARG A 7 5.44 12.28 3.44
CA ARG A 7 4.12 11.80 3.07
C ARG A 7 4.16 10.32 2.72
N ILE A 8 3.17 9.60 3.18
CA ILE A 8 2.95 8.21 2.79
C ILE A 8 1.47 7.99 2.44
N VAL A 9 1.23 7.37 1.31
CA VAL A 9 -0.12 7.07 0.83
C VAL A 9 -0.36 5.58 0.94
N TYR A 10 -1.23 5.17 1.85
CA TYR A 10 -1.70 3.80 1.93
C TYR A 10 -2.88 3.59 0.99
N VAL A 11 -2.72 2.70 0.02
CA VAL A 11 -3.80 2.34 -0.91
C VAL A 11 -4.65 1.25 -0.26
N VAL A 12 -5.84 1.63 0.13
CA VAL A 12 -6.78 0.77 0.87
C VAL A 12 -7.41 -0.24 -0.07
N PRO A 13 -7.31 -1.55 0.20
CA PRO A 13 -8.00 -2.56 -0.58
C PRO A 13 -9.52 -2.49 -0.39
N LEU A 14 -10.25 -3.14 -1.28
CA LEU A 14 -11.71 -3.19 -1.24
C LEU A 14 -12.19 -4.02 -0.04
N TYR A 15 -13.22 -3.55 0.66
CA TYR A 15 -13.90 -4.30 1.71
C TYR A 15 -14.94 -5.28 1.16
N TYR A 16 -15.16 -6.40 1.88
CA TYR A 16 -16.06 -7.48 1.46
C TYR A 16 -17.52 -7.06 1.40
N GLY A 17 -17.99 -6.24 2.32
CA GLY A 17 -19.41 -5.89 2.50
C GLY A 17 -20.16 -5.44 1.25
N TYR A 18 -19.48 -5.36 0.10
CA TYR A 18 -19.99 -4.65 -1.06
C TYR A 18 -19.95 -5.36 -2.41
N GLY A 19 -19.35 -6.49 -2.54
CA GLY A 19 -19.29 -7.09 -3.86
C GLY A 19 -19.13 -8.61 -3.82
N ILE A 20 -20.11 -9.31 -4.34
CA ILE A 20 -20.06 -10.74 -4.60
C ILE A 20 -18.95 -11.10 -5.61
N SER A 21 -18.37 -10.10 -6.27
CA SER A 21 -17.42 -10.28 -7.37
C SER A 21 -15.95 -10.25 -6.99
N TYR A 22 -15.60 -9.77 -5.80
CA TYR A 22 -14.23 -9.71 -5.32
C TYR A 22 -14.13 -10.43 -3.99
N TYR A 23 -13.20 -11.37 -3.88
CA TYR A 23 -12.89 -12.03 -2.61
C TYR A 23 -11.83 -11.18 -1.89
N PRO A 24 -12.18 -10.44 -0.84
CA PRO A 24 -11.17 -9.82 0.01
C PRO A 24 -10.38 -10.92 0.69
N PHE A 25 -9.11 -10.64 0.91
CA PHE A 25 -8.20 -11.61 1.53
C PHE A 25 -8.47 -11.77 3.03
N PHE A 26 -9.08 -10.76 3.63
CA PHE A 26 -9.46 -10.75 5.05
C PHE A 26 -10.94 -10.45 5.21
N PRO A 27 -11.59 -11.00 6.25
CA PRO A 27 -12.84 -10.42 6.73
C PRO A 27 -12.66 -8.96 7.07
N ASP A 28 -13.65 -8.11 6.79
CA ASP A 28 -13.55 -6.66 6.95
C ASP A 28 -13.04 -6.23 8.33
N ILE A 29 -13.51 -6.89 9.40
CA ILE A 29 -13.07 -6.58 10.77
C ILE A 29 -11.57 -6.85 10.97
N VAL A 30 -11.03 -7.89 10.36
CA VAL A 30 -9.61 -8.23 10.41
C VAL A 30 -8.80 -7.23 9.59
N LEU A 31 -9.34 -6.83 8.44
CA LEU A 31 -8.72 -5.83 7.59
C LEU A 31 -8.67 -4.46 8.27
N ILE A 32 -9.75 -4.03 8.90
CA ILE A 32 -9.82 -2.77 9.64
C ILE A 32 -8.81 -2.78 10.81
N ASP A 33 -8.77 -3.85 11.61
CA ASP A 33 -7.78 -3.99 12.69
C ASP A 33 -6.35 -3.87 12.18
N TRP A 34 -6.04 -4.56 11.09
CA TRP A 34 -4.74 -4.46 10.44
C TRP A 34 -4.41 -3.03 10.02
N GLN A 35 -5.34 -2.37 9.35
CA GLN A 35 -5.15 -1.01 8.85
C GLN A 35 -4.95 -0.01 9.97
N LEU A 36 -5.72 -0.12 11.06
CA LEU A 36 -5.56 0.76 12.22
C LEU A 36 -4.17 0.61 12.84
N ARG A 37 -3.67 -0.62 13.00
CA ARG A 37 -2.32 -0.89 13.51
C ARG A 37 -1.23 -0.35 12.57
N LEU A 38 -1.39 -0.55 11.27
CA LEU A 38 -0.47 -0.05 10.25
C LEU A 38 -0.41 1.48 10.27
N ILE A 39 -1.55 2.14 10.26
CA ILE A 39 -1.65 3.61 10.28
C ILE A 39 -1.08 4.18 11.58
N SER A 40 -1.39 3.57 12.73
CA SER A 40 -0.82 3.99 14.01
C SER A 40 0.71 3.94 13.98
N PHE A 41 1.26 2.82 13.52
CA PHE A 41 2.71 2.66 13.40
C PHE A 41 3.35 3.73 12.51
N LEU A 42 2.78 3.99 11.34
CA LEU A 42 3.30 5.00 10.42
C LEU A 42 3.24 6.41 11.02
N SER A 43 2.16 6.72 11.74
CA SER A 43 1.99 8.00 12.42
C SER A 43 3.00 8.17 13.56
N ASP A 44 3.25 7.11 14.32
CA ASP A 44 4.23 7.09 15.41
C ASP A 44 5.67 7.30 14.91
N LEU A 45 5.96 6.89 13.68
CA LEU A 45 7.22 7.19 12.98
C LEU A 45 7.30 8.63 12.45
N GLY A 46 6.25 9.43 12.62
CA GLY A 46 6.19 10.83 12.20
C GLY A 46 5.84 11.02 10.71
N TYR A 47 5.29 10.01 10.04
CA TYR A 47 4.76 10.18 8.69
C TYR A 47 3.42 10.92 8.72
N GLN A 48 3.21 11.78 7.72
CA GLN A 48 1.88 12.26 7.40
C GLN A 48 1.18 11.19 6.56
N VAL A 49 0.25 10.47 7.16
CA VAL A 49 -0.45 9.36 6.50
C VAL A 49 -1.65 9.85 5.72
N TYR A 50 -1.74 9.41 4.50
CA TYR A 50 -2.90 9.59 3.62
C TYR A 50 -3.45 8.22 3.24
N THR A 51 -4.75 8.13 3.01
CA THR A 51 -5.38 6.95 2.42
C THR A 51 -5.88 7.25 1.02
N LYS A 52 -5.82 6.24 0.16
CA LYS A 52 -6.46 6.26 -1.15
C LYS A 52 -7.36 5.05 -1.28
N GLN A 53 -8.65 5.28 -1.18
CA GLN A 53 -9.63 4.21 -1.32
C GLN A 53 -9.85 3.81 -2.76
N HIS A 54 -10.30 2.56 -2.95
CA HIS A 54 -10.79 2.10 -4.23
C HIS A 54 -12.04 2.90 -4.65
N PRO A 55 -12.18 3.32 -5.92
CA PRO A 55 -13.34 4.12 -6.36
C PRO A 55 -14.68 3.45 -6.13
N GLU A 56 -14.70 2.12 -6.11
CA GLU A 56 -15.91 1.32 -5.85
C GLU A 56 -16.12 1.03 -4.37
N SER A 57 -15.22 1.49 -3.49
CA SER A 57 -15.47 1.41 -2.05
C SER A 57 -16.66 2.26 -1.72
N PRO A 58 -17.70 1.68 -1.15
CA PRO A 58 -18.92 2.43 -0.96
C PRO A 58 -18.78 3.46 0.12
N THR A 59 -19.53 4.53 -0.08
CA THR A 59 -19.72 5.65 0.83
C THR A 59 -20.27 5.30 2.22
N MET A 60 -20.66 4.04 2.46
CA MET A 60 -21.22 3.62 3.75
C MET A 60 -20.17 3.18 4.78
N MET A 61 -18.96 2.84 4.35
CA MET A 61 -17.82 2.80 5.25
C MET A 61 -17.05 4.11 5.05
N ASP A 62 -17.68 5.21 5.41
CA ASP A 62 -16.96 6.46 5.56
C ASP A 62 -15.69 6.16 6.35
N ASN A 63 -14.57 6.73 5.97
CA ASN A 63 -13.27 6.57 6.62
C ASN A 63 -13.22 7.11 8.05
N PHE A 64 -14.36 7.11 8.71
CA PHE A 64 -14.56 7.61 10.06
C PHE A 64 -13.43 7.17 11.02
N PHE A 65 -13.04 5.89 10.94
CA PHE A 65 -11.94 5.38 11.77
C PHE A 65 -10.59 6.04 11.49
N PHE A 66 -10.32 6.35 10.24
CA PHE A 66 -9.04 6.93 9.84
C PHE A 66 -9.02 8.44 10.09
N GLU A 67 -10.15 9.11 9.93
CA GLU A 67 -10.26 10.56 10.23
C GLU A 67 -9.99 10.84 11.70
N GLU A 68 -10.48 10.00 12.61
CA GLU A 68 -10.18 10.12 14.06
C GLU A 68 -8.69 9.97 14.38
N MET A 69 -7.93 9.27 13.51
CA MET A 69 -6.48 9.13 13.62
C MET A 69 -5.71 10.27 12.93
N GLY A 70 -6.39 11.30 12.40
CA GLY A 70 -5.78 12.40 11.68
C GLY A 70 -5.32 12.04 10.25
N VAL A 71 -5.81 10.94 9.70
CA VAL A 71 -5.53 10.50 8.34
C VAL A 71 -6.40 11.25 7.35
N ILE A 72 -5.82 11.64 6.23
CA ILE A 72 -6.52 12.35 5.16
C ILE A 72 -6.81 11.37 4.02
N ASP A 73 -8.09 11.17 3.70
CA ASP A 73 -8.47 10.39 2.54
C ASP A 73 -8.44 11.22 1.25
N ILE A 74 -7.65 10.76 0.28
CA ILE A 74 -7.46 11.45 -1.00
C ILE A 74 -8.53 10.98 -2.00
N LYS A 75 -9.38 11.91 -2.44
CA LYS A 75 -10.42 11.66 -3.46
C LYS A 75 -9.89 11.96 -4.87
N GLY A 76 -10.45 11.32 -5.87
CA GLY A 76 -10.11 11.51 -7.29
C GLY A 76 -9.30 10.35 -7.89
N ASN A 77 -8.87 10.49 -9.14
CA ASN A 77 -8.08 9.48 -9.83
C ASN A 77 -6.65 9.43 -9.27
N PHE A 78 -6.11 8.23 -9.10
CA PHE A 78 -4.77 8.04 -8.52
C PHE A 78 -3.72 8.89 -9.23
N GLU A 79 -3.73 8.88 -10.55
CA GLU A 79 -2.76 9.56 -11.41
C GLU A 79 -2.78 11.09 -11.29
N GLU A 80 -3.94 11.65 -10.90
CA GLU A 80 -4.15 13.10 -10.81
C GLU A 80 -3.82 13.64 -9.42
N VAL A 81 -4.02 12.80 -8.39
CA VAL A 81 -4.05 13.30 -7.01
C VAL A 81 -2.87 12.85 -6.16
N ILE A 82 -2.12 11.80 -6.58
CA ILE A 82 -0.96 11.32 -5.84
C ILE A 82 0.32 11.89 -6.47
N PRO A 83 1.12 12.69 -5.74
CA PRO A 83 2.44 13.14 -6.20
C PRO A 83 3.40 11.97 -6.47
N GLU A 84 4.27 12.12 -7.47
CA GLU A 84 5.23 11.06 -7.85
C GLU A 84 6.31 10.83 -6.78
N GLU A 85 6.57 11.80 -5.94
CA GLU A 85 7.51 11.73 -4.83
C GLU A 85 6.96 11.03 -3.59
N ASP A 86 5.64 10.90 -3.47
CA ASP A 86 5.03 10.25 -2.31
C ASP A 86 5.33 8.76 -2.29
N VAL A 87 5.66 8.23 -1.12
CA VAL A 87 5.72 6.78 -0.91
C VAL A 87 4.31 6.22 -0.99
N VAL A 88 4.16 5.17 -1.79
CA VAL A 88 2.88 4.46 -1.89
C VAL A 88 3.01 3.07 -1.26
N LEU A 89 2.22 2.82 -0.25
CA LEU A 89 2.18 1.55 0.48
C LEU A 89 1.01 0.72 0.02
N PHE A 90 1.28 -0.52 -0.33
CA PHE A 90 0.29 -1.53 -0.70
C PHE A 90 0.42 -2.75 0.21
N ASP A 91 -0.71 -3.36 0.52
CA ASP A 91 -0.80 -4.70 1.10
C ASP A 91 -1.52 -5.68 0.13
N PHE A 92 -1.75 -5.21 -1.08
CA PHE A 92 -2.40 -5.94 -2.16
C PHE A 92 -1.88 -5.53 -3.54
N PRO A 93 -1.24 -6.44 -4.31
CA PRO A 93 -0.58 -6.08 -5.57
C PRO A 93 -1.50 -6.00 -6.79
N LEU A 94 -2.75 -6.46 -6.69
CA LEU A 94 -3.68 -6.54 -7.84
C LEU A 94 -4.63 -5.33 -7.92
N SER A 95 -4.12 -4.12 -7.80
CA SER A 95 -4.94 -2.94 -8.03
C SER A 95 -4.47 -2.17 -9.26
N THR A 96 -5.40 -1.49 -9.93
CA THR A 96 -5.04 -0.53 -11.00
C THR A 96 -4.12 0.56 -10.48
N ALA A 97 -4.30 0.98 -9.23
CA ALA A 97 -3.43 1.94 -8.55
C ALA A 97 -1.99 1.44 -8.42
N PHE A 98 -1.77 0.13 -8.21
CA PHE A 98 -0.43 -0.45 -8.17
C PHE A 98 0.28 -0.31 -9.52
N GLY A 99 -0.40 -0.66 -10.62
CA GLY A 99 0.11 -0.45 -11.97
C GLY A 99 0.40 1.02 -12.28
N SER A 100 -0.48 1.92 -11.83
CA SER A 100 -0.30 3.36 -12.00
C SER A 100 0.91 3.89 -11.22
N ALA A 101 1.07 3.49 -9.97
CA ALA A 101 2.23 3.86 -9.15
C ALA A 101 3.55 3.38 -9.76
N LEU A 102 3.57 2.15 -10.31
CA LEU A 102 4.73 1.62 -11.04
C LEU A 102 5.10 2.50 -12.24
N ARG A 103 4.12 2.84 -13.10
CA ARG A 103 4.34 3.64 -14.32
C ARG A 103 4.82 5.04 -14.01
N ARG A 104 4.27 5.66 -12.98
CA ARG A 104 4.60 7.02 -12.57
C ARG A 104 5.94 7.14 -11.86
N GLY A 105 6.54 6.03 -11.47
CA GLY A 105 7.82 6.04 -10.76
C GLY A 105 7.71 6.36 -9.28
N ASN A 106 6.53 6.25 -8.67
CA ASN A 106 6.41 6.41 -7.23
C ASN A 106 7.34 5.44 -6.47
N PRO A 107 7.92 5.82 -5.33
CA PRO A 107 8.53 4.87 -4.41
C PRO A 107 7.43 3.96 -3.84
N ILE A 108 7.63 2.63 -3.92
CA ILE A 108 6.60 1.66 -3.54
C ILE A 108 7.15 0.68 -2.52
N THR A 109 6.38 0.46 -1.46
CA THR A 109 6.54 -0.68 -0.55
C THR A 109 5.29 -1.56 -0.63
N LEU A 110 5.48 -2.84 -0.85
CA LEU A 110 4.43 -3.86 -0.88
C LEU A 110 4.59 -4.80 0.31
N ILE A 111 3.57 -4.90 1.15
CA ILE A 111 3.45 -5.95 2.17
C ILE A 111 2.74 -7.13 1.53
N ASN A 112 3.47 -8.22 1.30
CA ASN A 112 2.94 -9.39 0.63
C ASN A 112 2.53 -10.47 1.64
N PHE A 113 1.23 -10.65 1.87
CA PHE A 113 0.68 -11.69 2.73
C PHE A 113 0.58 -13.06 2.05
N GLY A 114 1.06 -13.20 0.81
CA GLY A 114 1.10 -14.48 0.10
C GLY A 114 -0.25 -14.95 -0.47
N PHE A 115 -1.29 -14.12 -0.44
CA PHE A 115 -2.59 -14.46 -1.05
C PHE A 115 -2.52 -14.56 -2.56
N GLN A 116 -1.60 -13.84 -3.15
CA GLN A 116 -1.24 -13.96 -4.54
C GLN A 116 0.19 -14.44 -4.64
N GLN A 117 0.35 -15.62 -5.18
CA GLN A 117 1.68 -16.12 -5.50
C GLN A 117 2.22 -15.34 -6.70
N LEU A 118 3.20 -14.51 -6.45
CA LEU A 118 4.07 -14.01 -7.50
C LEU A 118 4.95 -15.18 -7.96
N MET A 119 5.09 -15.36 -9.27
CA MET A 119 6.10 -16.30 -9.76
C MET A 119 7.50 -15.78 -9.38
N GLU A 120 8.44 -16.68 -9.13
CA GLU A 120 9.80 -16.30 -8.71
C GLU A 120 10.44 -15.26 -9.63
N GLU A 121 10.22 -15.39 -10.93
CA GLU A 121 10.73 -14.45 -11.92
C GLU A 121 10.05 -13.08 -11.84
N GLU A 122 8.74 -13.04 -11.64
CA GLU A 122 8.00 -11.79 -11.44
C GLU A 122 8.45 -11.08 -10.17
N GLU A 123 8.59 -11.80 -9.06
CA GLU A 123 9.07 -11.25 -7.81
C GLU A 123 10.50 -10.72 -7.95
N ARG A 124 11.37 -11.45 -8.65
CA ARG A 124 12.75 -11.03 -8.93
C ARG A 124 12.81 -9.72 -9.72
N ILE A 125 11.93 -9.57 -10.71
CA ILE A 125 11.84 -8.34 -11.50
C ILE A 125 11.26 -7.21 -10.66
N LEU A 126 10.17 -7.46 -9.93
CA LEU A 126 9.53 -6.47 -9.05
C LEU A 126 10.51 -5.92 -7.99
N LYS A 127 11.31 -6.77 -7.38
CA LYS A 127 12.32 -6.37 -6.38
C LYS A 127 13.40 -5.41 -6.90
N LYS A 128 13.55 -5.26 -8.21
CA LYS A 128 14.41 -4.23 -8.78
C LYS A 128 13.77 -2.84 -8.75
N ARG A 129 12.45 -2.78 -8.60
CA ARG A 129 11.66 -1.56 -8.74
C ARG A 129 10.94 -1.14 -7.47
N ILE A 130 10.61 -2.08 -6.60
CA ILE A 130 9.87 -1.85 -5.36
C ILE A 130 10.46 -2.64 -4.20
N GLU A 131 10.19 -2.18 -2.99
CA GLU A 131 10.41 -2.99 -1.80
C GLU A 131 9.26 -3.97 -1.60
N ILE A 132 9.58 -5.25 -1.38
CA ILE A 132 8.61 -6.29 -1.05
C ILE A 132 8.93 -6.88 0.30
N LEU A 133 8.02 -6.71 1.23
CA LEU A 133 8.13 -7.20 2.60
C LEU A 133 7.14 -8.35 2.81
N PRO A 134 7.58 -9.50 3.36
CA PRO A 134 6.64 -10.56 3.68
C PRO A 134 5.72 -10.17 4.84
N GLY A 135 4.43 -10.31 4.63
CA GLY A 135 3.45 -10.33 5.69
C GLY A 135 3.32 -11.74 6.28
N SER A 136 2.84 -11.84 7.50
CA SER A 136 2.63 -13.10 8.21
C SER A 136 1.31 -13.08 8.98
N PHE A 137 1.01 -14.17 9.67
CA PHE A 137 -0.14 -14.29 10.56
C PHE A 137 0.32 -14.75 11.92
N ASN A 138 -0.14 -14.08 12.96
CA ASN A 138 0.14 -14.51 14.31
C ASN A 138 -0.66 -15.76 14.71
N GLU A 139 -0.50 -16.21 15.95
CA GLU A 139 -1.21 -17.38 16.51
C GLU A 139 -2.73 -17.23 16.46
N ASN A 140 -3.25 -16.01 16.52
CA ASN A 140 -4.69 -15.69 16.43
C ASN A 140 -5.17 -15.51 14.99
N LYS A 141 -4.33 -15.78 13.99
CA LYS A 141 -4.61 -15.59 12.55
C LYS A 141 -4.84 -14.14 12.14
N LEU A 142 -4.33 -13.20 12.92
CA LEU A 142 -4.34 -11.79 12.57
C LEU A 142 -3.11 -11.43 11.73
N PRO A 143 -3.24 -10.54 10.73
CA PRO A 143 -2.13 -10.08 9.92
C PRO A 143 -1.05 -9.41 10.76
N GLU A 144 0.19 -9.72 10.46
CA GLU A 144 1.38 -9.14 11.09
C GLU A 144 2.47 -8.87 10.07
N VAL A 145 3.36 -7.97 10.44
CA VAL A 145 4.58 -7.65 9.70
C VAL A 145 5.71 -7.41 10.68
N ASP A 146 6.93 -7.62 10.24
CA ASP A 146 8.10 -7.11 10.98
C ASP A 146 8.14 -5.58 10.82
N TRP A 147 7.78 -4.87 11.89
CA TRP A 147 7.65 -3.42 11.91
C TRP A 147 8.98 -2.70 11.67
N ASP A 148 10.09 -3.24 12.20
CA ASP A 148 11.42 -2.67 11.97
C ASP A 148 11.86 -2.85 10.50
N GLN A 149 11.48 -3.95 9.89
CA GLN A 149 11.69 -4.19 8.47
C GLN A 149 10.81 -3.28 7.60
N LEU A 150 9.56 -3.03 8.01
CA LEU A 150 8.66 -2.12 7.29
C LEU A 150 9.24 -0.70 7.25
N GLU A 151 9.72 -0.18 8.38
CA GLU A 151 10.38 1.12 8.42
C GLU A 151 11.57 1.18 7.44
N LYS A 152 12.44 0.16 7.48
CA LYS A 152 13.60 0.08 6.57
C LYS A 152 13.19 0.02 5.11
N SER A 153 12.16 -0.77 4.77
CA SER A 153 11.64 -0.89 3.41
C SER A 153 11.04 0.43 2.90
N ILE A 154 10.32 1.17 3.75
CA ILE A 154 9.80 2.50 3.40
C ILE A 154 10.95 3.48 3.12
N GLN A 155 12.02 3.40 3.88
CA GLN A 155 13.21 4.24 3.63
C GLN A 155 13.97 3.83 2.36
N ALA A 156 14.08 2.54 2.11
CA ALA A 156 14.84 1.97 0.99
C ALA A 156 14.13 2.16 -0.37
N CYS A 157 12.78 2.17 -0.41
CA CYS A 157 12.02 2.23 -1.65
C CYS A 157 12.32 3.48 -2.51
N TYR A 158 12.80 4.56 -1.90
CA TYR A 158 13.24 5.75 -2.64
C TYR A 158 14.40 5.49 -3.59
N GLY A 159 15.25 4.49 -3.30
CA GLY A 159 16.38 4.10 -4.14
C GLY A 159 16.00 3.27 -5.37
N LEU A 160 14.74 2.80 -5.46
CA LEU A 160 14.30 1.84 -6.46
C LEU A 160 13.45 2.46 -7.59
N LYS A 161 13.49 3.77 -7.76
CA LYS A 161 12.65 4.52 -8.73
C LYS A 161 13.09 4.42 -10.20
N ASP A 162 14.03 3.56 -10.56
CA ASP A 162 14.58 3.56 -11.92
C ASP A 162 13.49 3.20 -12.97
N PRO A 163 13.16 4.11 -13.91
CA PRO A 163 12.16 3.88 -14.95
C PRO A 163 12.46 2.68 -15.85
N LYS A 164 13.72 2.31 -15.99
CA LYS A 164 14.15 1.15 -16.75
C LYS A 164 13.49 -0.13 -16.23
N TYR A 165 13.44 -0.31 -14.92
CA TYR A 165 12.83 -1.50 -14.32
C TYR A 165 11.30 -1.45 -14.36
N THR A 166 10.70 -0.26 -14.43
CA THR A 166 9.26 -0.13 -14.64
C THR A 166 8.83 -0.76 -15.97
N LYS A 167 9.56 -0.50 -17.05
CA LYS A 167 9.28 -1.11 -18.36
C LYS A 167 9.43 -2.64 -18.32
N GLU A 168 10.48 -3.15 -17.69
CA GLU A 168 10.72 -4.58 -17.52
C GLU A 168 9.55 -5.26 -16.77
N VAL A 169 9.08 -4.64 -15.66
CA VAL A 169 7.94 -5.14 -14.86
C VAL A 169 6.63 -5.15 -15.64
N LEU A 170 6.38 -4.12 -16.44
CA LEU A 170 5.15 -3.98 -17.22
C LEU A 170 5.18 -4.75 -18.55
N GLY A 171 6.31 -5.39 -18.91
CA GLY A 171 6.48 -6.07 -20.19
C GLY A 171 6.47 -5.12 -21.39
N GLU A 172 6.70 -3.84 -21.15
CA GLU A 172 6.77 -2.82 -22.21
C GLU A 172 8.14 -2.91 -22.94
N LYS A 173 8.10 -2.97 -24.27
CA LYS A 173 9.29 -3.04 -25.12
C LYS A 173 9.85 -1.65 -25.42
#